data_c16f341e2572ad08e066ce68790bee14
#
_entry.id   c16f341e2572ad08e066ce68790bee14
#
_cell.length_a   1.000
_cell.length_b   1.000
_cell.length_c   1.000
_cell.angle_alpha   90.00
_cell.angle_beta   90.00
_cell.angle_gamma   90.00
#
_symmetry.space_group_name_H-M   'P 1'
#
loop_
_entity.id
_entity.type
_entity.pdbx_description
1 polymer ?
#
loop_
_entity_poly.entity_id
_entity_poly.type
_entity_poly.pdbx_seq_one_letter_code
_entity_poly.pdbx_strand_id
1 'polypeptide(L)'
;MKIVESIMKNCPCYKSYEKIKVRGLMLHSVGCPQPSAKVWVRIFGASSYGLASVHGFIDANTGDFYHTLPYNINGWHAGGSANHSHIGIEMCESAYIRYSGNTVRMTNKAKAQADCRRAYESAVQVFAMLCKKYGLNPTKRGVIVSHNEGNDLGIASNHGDPEHYWRGCGMGYTMDGFRRDVANAMVGYKSETVTPVKHDPTNSSKSYVPKEIRTDGWWGKDTTRLAQYIFGTSVDGIVSNQPYSNYKTLPNCEDSSWDFKTSYADYKSGSNLIRAIQRKTGKTQDGWCGPDTVRGIQELVHEKQDGSCGSKTVTAFQRWLNAQLKAKSKK
;
A
#
# COMPACT_ATOMS: atom_id res chain seq x y z
N MET A 1 -7.61 -18.53 -0.33
CA MET A 1 -6.84 -18.52 -1.60
C MET A 1 -6.41 -19.95 -1.93
N LYS A 2 -6.72 -20.45 -3.11
CA LYS A 2 -6.22 -21.72 -3.66
C LYS A 2 -5.08 -21.42 -4.64
N ILE A 3 -4.06 -22.29 -4.68
CA ILE A 3 -3.00 -22.21 -5.71
C ILE A 3 -3.36 -23.21 -6.81
N VAL A 4 -3.42 -22.73 -8.03
CA VAL A 4 -3.76 -23.50 -9.23
C VAL A 4 -2.52 -23.56 -10.12
N GLU A 5 -1.90 -24.74 -10.26
CA GLU A 5 -0.78 -24.93 -11.18
C GLU A 5 -1.27 -24.84 -12.62
N SER A 6 -0.77 -23.86 -13.36
CA SER A 6 -1.18 -23.51 -14.72
C SER A 6 0.00 -23.10 -15.57
N ILE A 7 1.11 -23.85 -15.48
CA ILE A 7 2.38 -23.54 -16.16
C ILE A 7 2.16 -23.42 -17.68
N MET A 8 2.49 -22.28 -18.23
CA MET A 8 2.35 -21.90 -19.65
C MET A 8 3.54 -22.42 -20.46
N LYS A 9 3.60 -23.73 -20.67
CA LYS A 9 4.74 -24.39 -21.35
C LYS A 9 5.00 -23.95 -22.78
N ASN A 10 4.01 -23.35 -23.44
CA ASN A 10 4.13 -22.88 -24.82
C ASN A 10 4.55 -21.41 -24.94
N CYS A 11 4.56 -20.64 -23.85
CA CYS A 11 4.98 -19.25 -23.90
C CYS A 11 6.49 -19.12 -24.18
N PRO A 12 6.93 -18.06 -24.87
CA PRO A 12 8.33 -17.84 -25.20
C PRO A 12 9.27 -17.81 -23.98
N CYS A 13 8.84 -17.19 -22.87
CA CYS A 13 9.64 -17.15 -21.63
C CYS A 13 9.94 -18.54 -21.07
N TYR A 14 8.95 -19.45 -21.06
CA TYR A 14 9.17 -20.82 -20.62
C TYR A 14 10.14 -21.56 -21.55
N LYS A 15 10.01 -21.36 -22.87
CA LYS A 15 10.84 -22.00 -23.88
C LYS A 15 12.27 -21.47 -23.90
N SER A 16 12.50 -20.19 -23.60
CA SER A 16 13.84 -19.61 -23.51
C SER A 16 14.65 -20.21 -22.38
N TYR A 17 13.98 -20.70 -21.34
CA TYR A 17 14.55 -21.32 -20.14
C TYR A 17 15.62 -20.47 -19.45
N GLU A 18 15.62 -19.16 -19.70
CA GLU A 18 16.56 -18.24 -19.06
C GLU A 18 16.26 -18.17 -17.55
N LYS A 19 17.26 -18.48 -16.74
CA LYS A 19 17.10 -18.52 -15.28
C LYS A 19 17.44 -17.19 -14.64
N ILE A 20 16.69 -16.86 -13.57
CA ILE A 20 16.97 -15.69 -12.73
C ILE A 20 17.35 -16.09 -11.31
N LYS A 21 18.13 -15.25 -10.65
CA LYS A 21 18.30 -15.29 -9.20
C LYS A 21 17.27 -14.35 -8.58
N VAL A 22 16.26 -14.92 -7.92
CA VAL A 22 15.20 -14.14 -7.28
C VAL A 22 15.76 -13.23 -6.19
N ARG A 23 15.57 -11.92 -6.35
CA ARG A 23 16.00 -10.88 -5.40
C ARG A 23 14.84 -10.02 -4.91
N GLY A 24 13.68 -10.11 -5.59
CA GLY A 24 12.50 -9.32 -5.27
C GLY A 24 11.25 -9.83 -5.97
N LEU A 25 10.16 -9.14 -5.73
CA LEU A 25 8.83 -9.41 -6.25
C LEU A 25 8.26 -8.11 -6.83
N MET A 26 7.58 -8.19 -7.97
CA MET A 26 6.92 -7.04 -8.58
C MET A 26 5.42 -7.30 -8.68
N LEU A 27 4.64 -6.37 -8.15
CA LEU A 27 3.19 -6.41 -8.19
C LEU A 27 2.68 -5.59 -9.37
N HIS A 28 1.80 -6.21 -10.16
CA HIS A 28 1.14 -5.62 -11.31
C HIS A 28 -0.38 -5.68 -11.18
N SER A 29 -1.07 -4.99 -12.07
CA SER A 29 -2.46 -5.24 -12.40
C SER A 29 -2.67 -5.19 -13.91
N VAL A 30 -3.57 -6.02 -14.41
CA VAL A 30 -3.68 -6.34 -15.85
C VAL A 30 -4.09 -5.17 -16.78
N GLY A 31 -4.43 -4.01 -16.23
CA GLY A 31 -4.74 -2.80 -16.99
C GLY A 31 -6.03 -2.90 -17.83
N CYS A 32 -6.89 -3.86 -17.53
CA CYS A 32 -8.16 -3.99 -18.24
C CYS A 32 -9.23 -4.70 -17.39
N PRO A 33 -10.54 -4.44 -17.61
CA PRO A 33 -11.64 -4.99 -16.80
C PRO A 33 -11.88 -6.48 -17.07
N GLN A 34 -10.87 -7.32 -16.84
CA GLN A 34 -10.93 -8.76 -17.00
C GLN A 34 -10.59 -9.46 -15.66
N PRO A 35 -11.62 -9.96 -14.93
CA PRO A 35 -11.40 -10.52 -13.59
C PRO A 35 -10.88 -11.95 -13.58
N SER A 36 -10.94 -12.67 -14.69
CA SER A 36 -10.62 -14.09 -14.72
C SER A 36 -9.16 -14.37 -15.06
N ALA A 37 -8.42 -14.96 -14.13
CA ALA A 37 -7.07 -15.44 -14.35
C ALA A 37 -6.98 -16.51 -15.45
N LYS A 38 -8.00 -17.37 -15.61
CA LYS A 38 -8.03 -18.38 -16.69
C LYS A 38 -7.97 -17.78 -18.08
N VAL A 39 -8.58 -16.59 -18.26
CA VAL A 39 -8.52 -15.87 -19.55
C VAL A 39 -7.10 -15.44 -19.84
N TRP A 40 -6.41 -14.89 -18.85
CA TRP A 40 -5.02 -14.44 -18.97
C TRP A 40 -4.04 -15.59 -19.18
N VAL A 41 -4.22 -16.71 -18.47
CA VAL A 41 -3.43 -17.95 -18.69
C VAL A 41 -3.54 -18.41 -20.13
N ARG A 42 -4.73 -18.38 -20.71
CA ARG A 42 -4.94 -18.76 -22.13
C ARG A 42 -4.26 -17.79 -23.09
N ILE A 43 -4.38 -16.47 -22.85
CA ILE A 43 -3.79 -15.44 -23.71
C ILE A 43 -2.27 -15.50 -23.66
N PHE A 44 -1.68 -15.41 -22.47
CA PHE A 44 -0.23 -15.37 -22.28
C PHE A 44 0.43 -16.72 -22.54
N GLY A 45 -0.31 -17.83 -22.40
CA GLY A 45 0.14 -19.17 -22.68
C GLY A 45 0.17 -19.53 -24.15
N ALA A 46 -0.45 -18.73 -25.03
CA ALA A 46 -0.41 -18.96 -26.48
C ALA A 46 0.98 -18.67 -27.05
N SER A 47 1.47 -19.55 -27.92
CA SER A 47 2.79 -19.37 -28.56
C SER A 47 2.88 -18.12 -29.45
N SER A 48 1.74 -17.65 -29.91
CA SER A 48 1.60 -16.40 -30.71
C SER A 48 1.67 -15.12 -29.88
N TYR A 49 1.55 -15.20 -28.54
CA TYR A 49 1.59 -14.05 -27.65
C TYR A 49 3.03 -13.79 -27.18
N GLY A 50 3.87 -13.28 -27.99
CA GLY A 50 5.29 -13.08 -27.70
C GLY A 50 5.65 -11.83 -26.87
N LEU A 51 4.66 -11.13 -26.28
CA LEU A 51 4.85 -9.75 -25.78
C LEU A 51 5.18 -9.68 -24.28
N ALA A 52 4.64 -10.57 -23.46
CA ALA A 52 4.82 -10.54 -22.01
C ALA A 52 4.61 -11.92 -21.40
N SER A 53 5.11 -12.13 -20.21
CA SER A 53 4.80 -13.29 -19.36
C SER A 53 5.05 -12.95 -17.89
N VAL A 54 4.22 -13.50 -17.01
CA VAL A 54 4.31 -13.33 -15.57
C VAL A 54 4.35 -14.68 -14.87
N HIS A 55 4.78 -14.69 -13.61
CA HIS A 55 4.86 -15.91 -12.81
C HIS A 55 3.51 -16.35 -12.24
N GLY A 56 2.53 -15.46 -12.26
CA GLY A 56 1.17 -15.82 -11.89
C GLY A 56 0.17 -14.71 -11.99
N PHE A 57 -1.11 -15.13 -12.04
CA PHE A 57 -2.27 -14.25 -12.01
C PHE A 57 -3.12 -14.53 -10.78
N ILE A 58 -3.67 -13.49 -10.17
CA ILE A 58 -4.65 -13.56 -9.09
C ILE A 58 -6.03 -13.27 -9.67
N ASP A 59 -6.93 -14.24 -9.61
CA ASP A 59 -8.30 -14.11 -10.09
C ASP A 59 -9.12 -13.18 -9.21
N ALA A 60 -9.67 -12.11 -9.76
CA ALA A 60 -10.43 -11.13 -9.00
C ALA A 60 -11.80 -11.65 -8.56
N ASN A 61 -12.37 -12.68 -9.22
CA ASN A 61 -13.65 -13.27 -8.83
C ASN A 61 -13.51 -14.18 -7.61
N THR A 62 -12.42 -14.95 -7.52
CA THR A 62 -12.26 -16.02 -6.52
C THR A 62 -11.13 -15.75 -5.52
N GLY A 63 -10.17 -14.92 -5.87
CA GLY A 63 -8.92 -14.74 -5.14
C GLY A 63 -7.92 -15.88 -5.33
N ASP A 64 -8.17 -16.82 -6.23
CA ASP A 64 -7.26 -17.93 -6.48
C ASP A 64 -6.02 -17.45 -7.25
N PHE A 65 -4.88 -18.02 -6.89
CA PHE A 65 -3.59 -17.74 -7.54
C PHE A 65 -3.27 -18.79 -8.57
N TYR A 66 -3.13 -18.39 -9.82
CA TYR A 66 -2.72 -19.24 -10.94
C TYR A 66 -1.24 -19.09 -11.16
N HIS A 67 -0.44 -20.10 -10.79
CA HIS A 67 0.99 -20.16 -10.99
C HIS A 67 1.29 -20.56 -12.45
N THR A 68 1.93 -19.66 -13.19
CA THR A 68 1.99 -19.74 -14.66
C THR A 68 3.38 -19.89 -15.25
N LEU A 69 4.42 -19.51 -14.50
CA LEU A 69 5.82 -19.66 -14.90
C LEU A 69 6.66 -20.09 -13.68
N PRO A 70 7.60 -21.03 -13.79
CA PRO A 70 8.49 -21.36 -12.69
C PRO A 70 9.20 -20.12 -12.15
N TYR A 71 9.22 -19.91 -10.85
CA TYR A 71 9.67 -18.65 -10.22
C TYR A 71 11.13 -18.29 -10.51
N ASN A 72 11.94 -19.22 -10.96
CA ASN A 72 13.35 -19.01 -11.32
C ASN A 72 13.58 -18.85 -12.84
N ILE A 73 12.53 -18.70 -13.63
CA ILE A 73 12.60 -18.42 -15.06
C ILE A 73 12.34 -16.91 -15.29
N ASN A 74 13.07 -16.32 -16.22
CA ASN A 74 12.87 -14.93 -16.61
C ASN A 74 11.46 -14.72 -17.16
N GLY A 75 10.67 -13.87 -16.47
CA GLY A 75 9.36 -13.41 -16.93
C GLY A 75 9.50 -12.06 -17.61
N TRP A 76 8.90 -11.88 -18.77
CA TRP A 76 8.93 -10.58 -19.49
C TRP A 76 7.79 -9.69 -19.02
N HIS A 77 7.86 -9.21 -17.76
CA HIS A 77 6.77 -8.47 -17.12
C HIS A 77 7.09 -7.01 -16.82
N ALA A 78 8.38 -6.64 -16.75
CA ALA A 78 8.77 -5.33 -16.26
C ALA A 78 9.29 -4.39 -17.37
N GLY A 79 9.61 -4.90 -18.56
CA GLY A 79 10.21 -4.08 -19.63
C GLY A 79 11.59 -3.51 -19.26
N GLY A 80 12.28 -4.09 -18.26
CA GLY A 80 13.57 -3.62 -17.75
C GLY A 80 14.34 -4.69 -16.97
N SER A 81 15.36 -4.29 -16.23
CA SER A 81 16.26 -5.19 -15.52
C SER A 81 15.58 -6.01 -14.39
N ALA A 82 14.41 -5.60 -13.94
CA ALA A 82 13.62 -6.37 -12.97
C ALA A 82 13.20 -7.75 -13.51
N ASN A 83 13.07 -7.91 -14.83
CA ASN A 83 12.84 -9.22 -15.46
C ASN A 83 13.87 -10.29 -15.06
N HIS A 84 15.10 -9.87 -14.79
CA HIS A 84 16.21 -10.76 -14.45
C HIS A 84 16.38 -11.00 -12.94
N SER A 85 15.48 -10.48 -12.12
CA SER A 85 15.65 -10.53 -10.66
C SER A 85 14.37 -10.56 -9.84
N HIS A 86 13.22 -10.18 -10.40
CA HIS A 86 11.95 -10.09 -9.70
C HIS A 86 10.94 -11.10 -10.26
N ILE A 87 10.17 -11.70 -9.36
CA ILE A 87 8.99 -12.49 -9.71
C ILE A 87 7.85 -11.50 -9.96
N GLY A 88 7.27 -11.48 -11.16
CA GLY A 88 6.11 -10.65 -11.48
C GLY A 88 4.79 -11.37 -11.23
N ILE A 89 3.87 -10.74 -10.52
CA ILE A 89 2.52 -11.24 -10.22
C ILE A 89 1.49 -10.19 -10.62
N GLU A 90 0.52 -10.61 -11.40
CA GLU A 90 -0.60 -9.78 -11.89
C GLU A 90 -1.85 -9.97 -11.03
N MET A 91 -2.45 -8.89 -10.57
CA MET A 91 -3.83 -8.90 -10.11
C MET A 91 -4.77 -8.70 -11.31
N CYS A 92 -5.72 -9.62 -11.51
CA CYS A 92 -6.83 -9.39 -12.42
C CYS A 92 -7.72 -8.27 -11.88
N GLU A 93 -8.34 -7.53 -12.79
CA GLU A 93 -9.14 -6.36 -12.44
C GLU A 93 -10.64 -6.63 -12.60
N SER A 94 -11.45 -5.98 -11.77
CA SER A 94 -12.90 -6.16 -11.72
C SER A 94 -13.57 -5.92 -13.07
N ALA A 95 -14.57 -6.75 -13.43
CA ALA A 95 -15.44 -6.51 -14.57
C ALA A 95 -16.34 -5.26 -14.40
N TYR A 96 -16.44 -4.74 -13.18
CA TYR A 96 -17.28 -3.59 -12.84
C TYR A 96 -16.53 -2.26 -12.84
N ILE A 97 -15.50 -2.16 -13.68
CA ILE A 97 -14.78 -0.92 -13.98
C ILE A 97 -14.78 -0.63 -15.47
N ARG A 98 -14.41 0.58 -15.85
CA ARG A 98 -14.14 1.02 -17.21
C ARG A 98 -12.93 1.95 -17.21
N TYR A 99 -12.11 1.83 -18.23
CA TYR A 99 -11.02 2.74 -18.49
C TYR A 99 -11.46 3.89 -19.40
N SER A 100 -11.00 5.10 -19.09
CA SER A 100 -11.07 6.28 -19.93
C SER A 100 -9.66 6.90 -19.94
N GLY A 101 -8.86 6.59 -20.96
CA GLY A 101 -7.41 6.79 -20.90
C GLY A 101 -6.82 6.03 -19.70
N ASN A 102 -6.02 6.71 -18.90
CA ASN A 102 -5.41 6.13 -17.69
C ASN A 102 -6.31 6.22 -16.44
N THR A 103 -7.57 6.64 -16.59
CA THR A 103 -8.49 6.79 -15.45
C THR A 103 -9.42 5.59 -15.37
N VAL A 104 -9.47 4.98 -14.18
CA VAL A 104 -10.42 3.89 -13.88
C VAL A 104 -11.70 4.49 -13.27
N ARG A 105 -12.86 4.08 -13.79
CA ARG A 105 -14.18 4.45 -13.28
C ARG A 105 -14.97 3.20 -12.92
N MET A 106 -15.59 3.17 -11.76
CA MET A 106 -16.44 2.06 -11.32
C MET A 106 -17.83 2.16 -11.97
N THR A 107 -18.30 1.07 -12.57
CA THR A 107 -19.68 0.91 -13.04
C THR A 107 -20.60 0.35 -11.97
N ASN A 108 -20.02 -0.39 -10.99
CA ASN A 108 -20.67 -0.83 -9.77
C ASN A 108 -19.66 -0.77 -8.62
N LYS A 109 -19.78 0.26 -7.78
CA LYS A 109 -18.82 0.53 -6.70
C LYS A 109 -18.64 -0.66 -5.75
N ALA A 110 -19.73 -1.23 -5.24
CA ALA A 110 -19.67 -2.31 -4.25
C ALA A 110 -18.96 -3.55 -4.80
N LYS A 111 -19.29 -3.95 -6.04
CA LYS A 111 -18.67 -5.11 -6.69
C LYS A 111 -17.22 -4.83 -7.07
N ALA A 112 -16.92 -3.67 -7.66
CA ALA A 112 -15.56 -3.30 -8.01
C ALA A 112 -14.63 -3.29 -6.80
N GLN A 113 -15.07 -2.72 -5.68
CA GLN A 113 -14.31 -2.70 -4.43
C GLN A 113 -14.15 -4.08 -3.81
N ALA A 114 -15.17 -4.94 -3.87
CA ALA A 114 -15.09 -6.31 -3.37
C ALA A 114 -14.06 -7.15 -4.17
N ASP A 115 -14.07 -7.03 -5.50
CA ASP A 115 -13.11 -7.73 -6.38
C ASP A 115 -11.68 -7.22 -6.16
N CYS A 116 -11.50 -5.90 -6.10
CA CYS A 116 -10.21 -5.27 -5.85
C CYS A 116 -9.62 -5.70 -4.49
N ARG A 117 -10.45 -5.71 -3.44
CA ARG A 117 -10.04 -6.18 -2.10
C ARG A 117 -9.62 -7.64 -2.12
N ARG A 118 -10.40 -8.50 -2.76
CA ARG A 118 -10.11 -9.94 -2.85
C ARG A 118 -8.77 -10.18 -3.55
N ALA A 119 -8.53 -9.49 -4.67
CA ALA A 119 -7.26 -9.59 -5.38
C ALA A 119 -6.07 -9.10 -4.53
N TYR A 120 -6.24 -7.98 -3.81
CA TYR A 120 -5.24 -7.43 -2.89
C TYR A 120 -4.90 -8.40 -1.76
N GLU A 121 -5.92 -8.93 -1.05
CA GLU A 121 -5.73 -9.86 0.06
C GLU A 121 -5.03 -11.15 -0.38
N SER A 122 -5.35 -11.64 -1.57
CA SER A 122 -4.68 -12.79 -2.16
C SER A 122 -3.24 -12.46 -2.58
N ALA A 123 -2.99 -11.27 -3.13
CA ALA A 123 -1.63 -10.81 -3.44
C ALA A 123 -0.76 -10.76 -2.18
N VAL A 124 -1.29 -10.26 -1.05
CA VAL A 124 -0.60 -10.27 0.25
C VAL A 124 -0.17 -11.70 0.63
N GLN A 125 -1.06 -12.69 0.49
CA GLN A 125 -0.74 -14.09 0.84
C GLN A 125 0.30 -14.70 -0.11
N VAL A 126 0.20 -14.46 -1.41
CA VAL A 126 1.18 -14.92 -2.42
C VAL A 126 2.55 -14.32 -2.15
N PHE A 127 2.62 -13.01 -1.91
CA PHE A 127 3.88 -12.32 -1.64
C PHE A 127 4.51 -12.76 -0.32
N ALA A 128 3.70 -12.99 0.73
CA ALA A 128 4.18 -13.54 2.00
C ALA A 128 4.78 -14.94 1.83
N MET A 129 4.12 -15.81 1.06
CA MET A 129 4.61 -17.14 0.71
C MET A 129 5.94 -17.06 -0.05
N LEU A 130 6.04 -16.20 -1.06
CA LEU A 130 7.26 -16.04 -1.86
C LEU A 130 8.40 -15.41 -1.05
N CYS A 131 8.10 -14.41 -0.21
CA CYS A 131 9.10 -13.84 0.71
C CYS A 131 9.67 -14.90 1.66
N LYS A 132 8.83 -15.76 2.23
CA LYS A 132 9.31 -16.89 3.06
C LYS A 132 10.16 -17.86 2.26
N LYS A 133 9.70 -18.24 1.06
CA LYS A 133 10.41 -19.21 0.19
C LYS A 133 11.82 -18.74 -0.19
N TYR A 134 11.99 -17.44 -0.44
CA TYR A 134 13.26 -16.87 -0.92
C TYR A 134 14.04 -16.08 0.13
N GLY A 135 13.59 -16.07 1.38
CA GLY A 135 14.25 -15.34 2.47
C GLY A 135 14.27 -13.82 2.25
N LEU A 136 13.22 -13.27 1.60
CA LEU A 136 13.14 -11.86 1.27
C LEU A 136 12.56 -11.05 2.44
N ASN A 137 13.13 -9.88 2.71
CA ASN A 137 12.56 -8.92 3.65
C ASN A 137 11.57 -8.01 2.90
N PRO A 138 10.24 -8.13 3.13
CA PRO A 138 9.23 -7.42 2.36
C PRO A 138 9.30 -5.89 2.50
N THR A 139 9.83 -5.37 3.61
CA THR A 139 9.93 -3.93 3.89
C THR A 139 11.26 -3.31 3.44
N LYS A 140 12.21 -4.14 2.96
CA LYS A 140 13.46 -3.63 2.42
C LYS A 140 13.20 -2.99 1.05
N ARG A 141 13.69 -1.75 0.86
CA ARG A 141 13.56 -1.02 -0.41
C ARG A 141 14.03 -1.87 -1.60
N GLY A 142 13.24 -1.88 -2.67
CA GLY A 142 13.53 -2.60 -3.91
C GLY A 142 13.29 -4.11 -3.84
N VAL A 143 12.79 -4.66 -2.72
CA VAL A 143 12.44 -6.09 -2.62
C VAL A 143 11.01 -6.34 -3.08
N ILE A 144 10.04 -5.62 -2.56
CA ILE A 144 8.69 -5.61 -3.12
C ILE A 144 8.46 -4.24 -3.74
N VAL A 145 8.17 -4.22 -5.02
CA VAL A 145 7.90 -3.02 -5.79
C VAL A 145 6.64 -3.18 -6.62
N SER A 146 5.95 -2.08 -6.93
CA SER A 146 4.99 -2.01 -8.03
C SER A 146 5.71 -1.80 -9.36
N HIS A 147 5.01 -1.94 -10.48
CA HIS A 147 5.58 -1.56 -11.77
C HIS A 147 5.94 -0.06 -11.79
N ASN A 148 5.06 0.78 -11.24
CA ASN A 148 5.30 2.22 -11.10
C ASN A 148 6.57 2.54 -10.29
N GLU A 149 6.73 1.94 -9.11
CA GLU A 149 7.96 2.09 -8.30
C GLU A 149 9.20 1.52 -9.01
N GLY A 150 9.04 0.45 -9.78
CA GLY A 150 10.11 -0.11 -10.60
C GLY A 150 10.61 0.85 -11.67
N ASN A 151 9.71 1.65 -12.25
CA ASN A 151 10.10 2.74 -13.16
C ASN A 151 10.89 3.83 -12.42
N ASP A 152 10.43 4.27 -11.25
CA ASP A 152 11.14 5.26 -10.42
C ASP A 152 12.54 4.78 -9.99
N LEU A 153 12.73 3.48 -9.85
CA LEU A 153 14.01 2.84 -9.55
C LEU A 153 14.87 2.56 -10.79
N GLY A 154 14.38 2.84 -12.00
CA GLY A 154 15.08 2.59 -13.27
C GLY A 154 15.22 1.09 -13.63
N ILE A 155 14.38 0.22 -13.07
CA ILE A 155 14.41 -1.23 -13.31
C ILE A 155 13.21 -1.76 -14.10
N ALA A 156 12.22 -0.90 -14.40
CA ALA A 156 11.03 -1.23 -15.18
C ALA A 156 10.66 -0.11 -16.15
N SER A 157 9.83 -0.44 -17.15
CA SER A 157 9.24 0.53 -18.08
C SER A 157 8.20 1.40 -17.36
N ASN A 158 7.78 2.50 -18.01
CA ASN A 158 6.82 3.44 -17.43
C ASN A 158 5.38 2.90 -17.48
N HIS A 159 4.90 2.38 -16.35
CA HIS A 159 3.51 1.97 -16.14
C HIS A 159 3.04 2.40 -14.74
N GLY A 160 1.73 2.67 -14.60
CA GLY A 160 1.15 3.19 -13.35
C GLY A 160 0.50 2.14 -12.45
N ASP A 161 0.68 0.85 -12.75
CA ASP A 161 0.06 -0.27 -12.03
C ASP A 161 0.86 -0.70 -10.79
N PRO A 162 0.18 -1.21 -9.77
CA PRO A 162 -1.28 -1.35 -9.62
C PRO A 162 -1.97 -0.14 -8.98
N GLU A 163 -1.25 0.92 -8.64
CA GLU A 163 -1.76 2.04 -7.85
C GLU A 163 -2.90 2.79 -8.55
N HIS A 164 -2.87 2.87 -9.90
CA HIS A 164 -3.95 3.48 -10.66
C HIS A 164 -5.28 2.72 -10.52
N TYR A 165 -5.23 1.37 -10.48
CA TYR A 165 -6.40 0.52 -10.26
C TYR A 165 -6.95 0.70 -8.85
N TRP A 166 -6.11 0.64 -7.83
CA TRP A 166 -6.52 0.85 -6.44
C TRP A 166 -7.16 2.20 -6.22
N ARG A 167 -6.55 3.26 -6.76
CA ARG A 167 -7.08 4.63 -6.69
C ARG A 167 -8.41 4.74 -7.41
N GLY A 168 -8.54 4.15 -8.60
CA GLY A 168 -9.79 4.16 -9.37
C GLY A 168 -10.93 3.41 -8.70
N CYS A 169 -10.63 2.37 -7.92
CA CYS A 169 -11.58 1.66 -7.08
C CYS A 169 -11.84 2.35 -5.72
N GLY A 170 -11.15 3.47 -5.43
CA GLY A 170 -11.31 4.19 -4.16
C GLY A 170 -10.91 3.37 -2.94
N MET A 171 -9.89 2.52 -3.07
CA MET A 171 -9.50 1.56 -2.00
C MET A 171 -8.52 2.14 -0.99
N GLY A 172 -7.82 3.23 -1.29
CA GLY A 172 -6.81 3.80 -0.40
C GLY A 172 -5.61 2.89 -0.14
N TYR A 173 -5.39 1.85 -0.96
CA TYR A 173 -4.22 0.98 -0.86
C TYR A 173 -2.97 1.70 -1.35
N THR A 174 -1.85 1.41 -0.69
CA THR A 174 -0.52 1.90 -1.06
C THR A 174 0.47 0.74 -1.08
N MET A 175 1.59 0.89 -1.80
CA MET A 175 2.64 -0.13 -1.79
C MET A 175 3.28 -0.31 -0.42
N ASP A 176 3.38 0.76 0.37
CA ASP A 176 3.88 0.66 1.76
C ASP A 176 2.91 -0.11 2.66
N GLY A 177 1.60 0.13 2.50
CA GLY A 177 0.55 -0.67 3.13
C GLY A 177 0.67 -2.15 2.74
N PHE A 178 0.81 -2.41 1.44
CA PHE A 178 0.98 -3.76 0.91
C PHE A 178 2.20 -4.47 1.50
N ARG A 179 3.37 -3.83 1.53
CA ARG A 179 4.60 -4.39 2.13
C ARG A 179 4.43 -4.76 3.60
N ARG A 180 3.71 -3.93 4.36
CA ARG A 180 3.38 -4.23 5.79
C ARG A 180 2.43 -5.40 5.92
N ASP A 181 1.38 -5.44 5.11
CA ASP A 181 0.42 -6.54 5.14
C ASP A 181 1.09 -7.86 4.79
N VAL A 182 2.02 -7.85 3.82
CA VAL A 182 2.90 -9.00 3.51
C VAL A 182 3.76 -9.38 4.71
N ALA A 183 4.41 -8.43 5.38
CA ALA A 183 5.23 -8.69 6.56
C ALA A 183 4.40 -9.28 7.70
N ASN A 184 3.19 -8.77 7.93
CA ASN A 184 2.26 -9.29 8.93
C ASN A 184 1.81 -10.72 8.59
N ALA A 185 1.51 -11.01 7.32
CA ALA A 185 1.14 -12.35 6.87
C ALA A 185 2.30 -13.36 7.01
N MET A 186 3.55 -12.92 6.90
CA MET A 186 4.72 -13.78 7.14
C MET A 186 4.83 -14.25 8.60
N VAL A 187 4.42 -13.48 9.58
CA VAL A 187 4.47 -13.87 11.00
C VAL A 187 3.22 -14.59 11.49
N GLY A 188 2.31 -14.96 10.59
CA GLY A 188 1.10 -15.72 10.93
C GLY A 188 -0.01 -14.87 11.58
N TYR A 189 0.04 -13.55 11.44
CA TYR A 189 -1.05 -12.68 11.84
C TYR A 189 -2.26 -12.99 10.95
N LYS A 190 -3.32 -13.58 11.51
CA LYS A 190 -4.64 -13.59 10.88
C LYS A 190 -5.09 -12.13 10.85
N SER A 191 -5.10 -11.52 9.68
CA SER A 191 -5.83 -10.29 9.47
C SER A 191 -7.27 -10.56 9.92
N GLU A 192 -7.67 -9.96 11.02
CA GLU A 192 -9.10 -9.83 11.30
C GLU A 192 -9.66 -9.06 10.12
N THR A 193 -10.57 -9.68 9.41
CA THR A 193 -11.31 -9.12 8.28
C THR A 193 -11.78 -7.72 8.67
N VAL A 194 -11.15 -6.70 8.07
CA VAL A 194 -11.66 -5.34 8.15
C VAL A 194 -12.91 -5.31 7.29
N THR A 195 -14.04 -5.61 7.90
CA THR A 195 -15.35 -5.29 7.33
C THR A 195 -15.38 -3.79 7.04
N PRO A 196 -15.83 -3.36 5.85
CA PRO A 196 -15.96 -1.95 5.57
C PRO A 196 -16.93 -1.35 6.59
N VAL A 197 -16.41 -0.51 7.46
CA VAL A 197 -17.26 0.32 8.30
C VAL A 197 -17.99 1.26 7.36
N LYS A 198 -19.29 0.99 7.13
CA LYS A 198 -20.20 2.00 6.63
C LYS A 198 -20.04 3.21 7.53
N HIS A 199 -19.75 4.36 6.95
CA HIS A 199 -19.91 5.63 7.65
C HIS A 199 -21.41 5.75 8.02
N ASP A 200 -21.74 5.27 9.20
CA ASP A 200 -22.98 5.61 9.89
C ASP A 200 -22.62 6.76 10.82
N PRO A 201 -23.17 7.95 10.64
CA PRO A 201 -22.88 9.10 11.49
C PRO A 201 -23.40 8.97 12.92
N THR A 202 -23.99 7.83 13.31
CA THR A 202 -24.69 7.67 14.60
C THR A 202 -24.07 6.64 15.54
N ASN A 203 -22.85 6.09 15.29
CA ASN A 203 -22.22 5.21 16.29
C ASN A 203 -21.06 5.90 17.03
N SER A 204 -21.40 6.84 17.88
CA SER A 204 -20.59 7.35 18.97
C SER A 204 -20.51 6.29 20.09
N SER A 205 -19.26 6.03 20.54
CA SER A 205 -18.90 5.42 21.82
C SER A 205 -18.67 3.90 21.88
N LYS A 206 -17.58 3.44 21.20
CA LYS A 206 -16.63 2.58 21.93
C LYS A 206 -15.44 3.49 22.30
N SER A 207 -15.26 3.77 23.56
CA SER A 207 -14.17 4.61 24.05
C SER A 207 -12.83 3.98 23.59
N TYR A 208 -12.00 4.76 22.90
CA TYR A 208 -10.65 4.33 22.55
C TYR A 208 -9.88 3.98 23.81
N VAL A 209 -9.45 2.73 23.91
CA VAL A 209 -8.54 2.29 24.99
C VAL A 209 -7.11 2.50 24.50
N PRO A 210 -6.37 3.47 25.07
CA PRO A 210 -5.02 3.74 24.61
C PRO A 210 -4.08 2.60 24.99
N LYS A 211 -3.24 2.20 24.05
CA LYS A 211 -2.19 1.18 24.23
C LYS A 211 -0.90 1.63 23.56
N GLU A 212 0.22 1.07 23.98
CA GLU A 212 1.47 1.28 23.28
C GLU A 212 1.37 0.84 21.82
N ILE A 213 1.93 1.66 20.94
CA ILE A 213 1.98 1.40 19.51
C ILE A 213 3.37 0.92 19.11
N ARG A 214 3.46 0.25 17.97
CA ARG A 214 4.74 -0.12 17.35
C ARG A 214 5.52 1.13 16.95
N THR A 215 6.85 1.03 17.04
CA THR A 215 7.78 2.08 16.58
C THR A 215 8.38 1.64 15.24
N ASP A 216 7.53 1.55 14.23
CA ASP A 216 7.83 0.98 12.92
C ASP A 216 8.26 2.03 11.87
N GLY A 217 8.17 3.31 12.23
CA GLY A 217 8.52 4.41 11.35
C GLY A 217 7.41 4.79 10.36
N TRP A 218 6.18 4.28 10.54
CA TRP A 218 5.02 4.59 9.71
C TRP A 218 3.94 5.32 10.52
N TRP A 219 3.55 6.49 10.04
CA TRP A 219 2.45 7.25 10.66
C TRP A 219 1.10 6.80 10.09
N GLY A 220 0.65 5.67 10.57
CA GLY A 220 -0.65 5.09 10.24
C GLY A 220 -1.68 5.34 11.33
N LYS A 221 -2.79 4.60 11.22
CA LYS A 221 -3.99 4.76 12.03
C LYS A 221 -3.75 4.65 13.54
N ASP A 222 -2.89 3.73 13.97
CA ASP A 222 -2.58 3.57 15.40
C ASP A 222 -1.74 4.73 15.92
N THR A 223 -0.77 5.22 15.16
CA THR A 223 0.01 6.43 15.49
C THR A 223 -0.91 7.64 15.59
N THR A 224 -1.83 7.80 14.63
CA THR A 224 -2.82 8.90 14.64
C THR A 224 -3.74 8.82 15.86
N ARG A 225 -4.30 7.66 16.18
CA ARG A 225 -5.18 7.48 17.35
C ARG A 225 -4.46 7.76 18.66
N LEU A 226 -3.25 7.26 18.82
CA LEU A 226 -2.49 7.55 20.03
C LEU A 226 -2.11 9.03 20.12
N ALA A 227 -1.72 9.66 19.00
CA ALA A 227 -1.46 11.08 18.97
C ALA A 227 -2.73 11.89 19.34
N GLN A 228 -3.87 11.57 18.75
CA GLN A 228 -5.16 12.20 19.08
C GLN A 228 -5.49 12.09 20.58
N TYR A 229 -5.30 10.90 21.16
CA TYR A 229 -5.49 10.69 22.60
C TYR A 229 -4.50 11.53 23.45
N ILE A 230 -3.22 11.55 23.10
CA ILE A 230 -2.20 12.30 23.83
C ILE A 230 -2.44 13.81 23.75
N PHE A 231 -2.82 14.30 22.57
CA PHE A 231 -3.08 15.71 22.33
C PHE A 231 -4.53 16.16 22.67
N GLY A 232 -5.40 15.23 23.13
CA GLY A 232 -6.75 15.53 23.59
C GLY A 232 -7.70 15.96 22.49
N THR A 233 -7.58 15.38 21.29
CA THR A 233 -8.51 15.60 20.17
C THR A 233 -9.39 14.36 19.95
N SER A 234 -10.44 14.47 19.11
CA SER A 234 -11.29 13.34 18.77
C SER A 234 -10.49 12.19 18.20
N VAL A 235 -10.69 10.96 18.72
CA VAL A 235 -9.91 9.78 18.38
C VAL A 235 -10.61 8.97 17.30
N ASP A 236 -10.48 9.38 16.04
CA ASP A 236 -11.02 8.71 14.86
C ASP A 236 -9.95 7.98 14.02
N GLY A 237 -8.68 8.29 14.26
CA GLY A 237 -7.55 7.72 13.52
C GLY A 237 -7.30 8.38 12.18
N ILE A 238 -7.83 9.60 11.95
CA ILE A 238 -7.68 10.34 10.70
C ILE A 238 -7.03 11.71 10.96
N VAL A 239 -5.99 12.02 10.21
CA VAL A 239 -5.45 13.37 10.05
C VAL A 239 -6.20 14.02 8.88
N SER A 240 -7.29 14.75 9.20
CA SER A 240 -8.24 15.25 8.21
C SER A 240 -7.74 16.48 7.45
N ASN A 241 -8.30 16.70 6.25
CA ASN A 241 -8.24 17.94 5.49
C ASN A 241 -6.81 18.47 5.26
N GLN A 242 -5.93 17.61 4.75
CA GLN A 242 -4.55 17.99 4.47
C GLN A 242 -4.36 18.41 3.00
N PRO A 243 -3.62 19.51 2.73
CA PRO A 243 -3.29 19.89 1.37
C PRO A 243 -2.46 18.80 0.69
N TYR A 244 -2.87 18.37 -0.50
CA TYR A 244 -2.10 17.39 -1.26
C TYR A 244 -0.68 17.89 -1.63
N SER A 245 -0.48 19.20 -1.69
CA SER A 245 0.84 19.82 -1.88
C SER A 245 1.86 19.44 -0.80
N ASN A 246 1.40 19.06 0.40
CA ASN A 246 2.26 18.61 1.50
C ASN A 246 2.61 17.12 1.43
N TYR A 247 2.01 16.35 0.52
CA TYR A 247 2.20 14.90 0.43
C TYR A 247 3.68 14.49 0.32
N LYS A 248 4.46 15.21 -0.49
CA LYS A 248 5.90 14.95 -0.68
C LYS A 248 6.74 15.13 0.60
N THR A 249 6.27 15.93 1.54
CA THR A 249 6.96 16.16 2.83
C THR A 249 6.62 15.13 3.88
N LEU A 250 5.72 14.21 3.57
CA LEU A 250 5.15 13.20 4.46
C LEU A 250 5.37 11.77 3.94
N PRO A 251 6.59 11.39 3.54
CA PRO A 251 6.85 10.12 2.83
C PRO A 251 6.55 8.86 3.64
N ASN A 252 6.42 8.97 4.96
CA ASN A 252 6.08 7.86 5.86
C ASN A 252 4.73 8.06 6.57
N CYS A 253 3.82 8.84 5.94
CA CYS A 253 2.46 9.04 6.42
C CYS A 253 1.49 8.27 5.53
N GLU A 254 0.62 7.45 6.13
CA GLU A 254 -0.25 6.53 5.39
C GLU A 254 -1.55 7.19 4.95
N ASP A 255 -1.91 7.05 3.67
CA ASP A 255 -3.19 7.54 3.13
C ASP A 255 -4.41 6.98 3.87
N SER A 256 -4.30 5.79 4.49
CA SER A 256 -5.37 5.21 5.30
C SER A 256 -5.70 5.98 6.58
N SER A 257 -4.80 6.86 7.01
CA SER A 257 -4.96 7.73 8.19
C SER A 257 -4.75 9.21 7.90
N TRP A 258 -4.49 9.59 6.64
CA TRP A 258 -4.27 10.95 6.19
C TRP A 258 -5.24 11.29 5.05
N ASP A 259 -6.07 12.29 5.26
CA ASP A 259 -7.08 12.72 4.29
C ASP A 259 -6.57 13.89 3.46
N PHE A 260 -5.90 13.60 2.33
CA PHE A 260 -5.35 14.59 1.43
C PHE A 260 -6.40 15.11 0.44
N LYS A 261 -6.44 16.42 0.26
CA LYS A 261 -7.36 17.15 -0.63
C LYS A 261 -6.58 18.06 -1.59
N THR A 262 -7.11 18.23 -2.78
CA THR A 262 -6.51 19.09 -3.82
C THR A 262 -7.13 20.50 -3.84
N SER A 263 -8.42 20.63 -3.46
CA SER A 263 -9.12 21.92 -3.43
C SER A 263 -8.97 22.61 -2.08
N TYR A 264 -8.65 23.91 -2.09
CA TYR A 264 -8.59 24.72 -0.89
C TYR A 264 -9.88 24.69 -0.08
N ALA A 265 -11.03 24.68 -0.75
CA ALA A 265 -12.33 24.61 -0.09
C ALA A 265 -12.47 23.35 0.78
N ASP A 266 -11.86 22.23 0.36
CA ASP A 266 -11.94 20.94 1.04
C ASP A 266 -10.93 20.80 2.19
N TYR A 267 -9.75 21.45 2.11
CA TYR A 267 -8.74 21.36 3.17
C TYR A 267 -8.62 22.60 4.05
N LYS A 268 -9.34 23.70 3.75
CA LYS A 268 -9.24 24.97 4.50
C LYS A 268 -9.47 24.83 6.01
N SER A 269 -10.27 23.85 6.44
CA SER A 269 -10.52 23.58 7.86
C SER A 269 -9.34 22.94 8.59
N GLY A 270 -8.41 22.29 7.88
CA GLY A 270 -7.25 21.61 8.47
C GLY A 270 -7.62 20.54 9.49
N SER A 271 -6.61 19.96 10.14
CA SER A 271 -6.76 18.92 11.17
C SER A 271 -6.65 19.50 12.60
N ASN A 272 -7.56 19.11 13.47
CA ASN A 272 -7.49 19.47 14.88
C ASN A 272 -6.28 18.84 15.58
N LEU A 273 -5.90 17.60 15.20
CA LEU A 273 -4.69 16.98 15.68
C LEU A 273 -3.46 17.81 15.31
N ILE A 274 -3.35 18.20 14.03
CA ILE A 274 -2.19 18.98 13.56
C ILE A 274 -2.15 20.33 14.26
N ARG A 275 -3.28 21.04 14.46
CA ARG A 275 -3.31 22.28 15.28
C ARG A 275 -2.82 22.05 16.71
N ALA A 276 -3.18 20.93 17.32
CA ALA A 276 -2.72 20.62 18.68
C ALA A 276 -1.19 20.34 18.71
N ILE A 277 -0.66 19.68 17.70
CA ILE A 277 0.78 19.48 17.52
C ILE A 277 1.48 20.83 17.30
N GLN A 278 0.98 21.65 16.39
CA GLN A 278 1.50 23.00 16.09
C GLN A 278 1.54 23.87 17.34
N ARG A 279 0.46 23.86 18.13
CA ARG A 279 0.42 24.58 19.44
C ARG A 279 1.51 24.07 20.38
N LYS A 280 1.70 22.76 20.48
CA LYS A 280 2.73 22.14 21.35
C LYS A 280 4.15 22.51 20.91
N THR A 281 4.36 22.69 19.61
CA THR A 281 5.67 22.95 19.01
C THR A 281 5.92 24.42 18.64
N GLY A 282 4.98 25.30 19.00
CA GLY A 282 5.11 26.75 18.73
C GLY A 282 5.03 27.12 17.25
N LYS A 283 4.41 26.29 16.41
CA LYS A 283 4.24 26.55 14.97
C LYS A 283 2.87 27.18 14.67
N THR A 284 2.74 27.78 13.47
CA THR A 284 1.46 28.39 12.99
C THR A 284 0.34 27.35 13.02
N GLN A 285 -0.77 27.67 13.68
CA GLN A 285 -1.88 26.74 13.94
C GLN A 285 -2.91 26.72 12.79
N ASP A 286 -2.46 26.47 11.56
CA ASP A 286 -3.33 26.34 10.38
C ASP A 286 -3.99 24.97 10.25
N GLY A 287 -3.46 23.97 10.96
CA GLY A 287 -3.93 22.58 10.91
C GLY A 287 -3.39 21.79 9.71
N TRP A 288 -2.37 22.31 9.01
CA TRP A 288 -1.73 21.65 7.88
C TRP A 288 -0.33 21.16 8.23
N CYS A 289 -0.05 19.90 7.95
CA CYS A 289 1.25 19.30 8.23
C CYS A 289 2.23 19.55 7.08
N GLY A 290 2.65 20.81 6.93
CA GLY A 290 3.71 21.21 6.00
C GLY A 290 5.11 21.06 6.60
N PRO A 291 6.17 21.45 5.84
CA PRO A 291 7.56 21.31 6.28
C PRO A 291 7.84 22.00 7.63
N ASP A 292 7.21 23.13 7.93
CA ASP A 292 7.42 23.83 9.20
C ASP A 292 6.82 23.08 10.39
N THR A 293 5.62 22.52 10.23
CA THR A 293 5.01 21.63 11.23
C THR A 293 5.88 20.38 11.46
N VAL A 294 6.42 19.80 10.37
CA VAL A 294 7.33 18.65 10.49
C VAL A 294 8.60 19.01 11.24
N ARG A 295 9.21 20.19 10.99
CA ARG A 295 10.36 20.68 11.80
C ARG A 295 10.00 20.81 13.27
N GLY A 296 8.78 21.28 13.59
CA GLY A 296 8.32 21.32 14.98
C GLY A 296 8.21 19.95 15.61
N ILE A 297 7.73 18.94 14.88
CA ILE A 297 7.72 17.55 15.35
C ILE A 297 9.15 17.04 15.55
N GLN A 298 10.04 17.28 14.60
CA GLN A 298 11.45 16.87 14.66
C GLN A 298 12.16 17.50 15.87
N GLU A 299 11.93 18.77 16.14
CA GLU A 299 12.42 19.45 17.33
C GLU A 299 11.90 18.79 18.62
N LEU A 300 10.59 18.51 18.69
CA LEU A 300 9.94 17.86 19.84
C LEU A 300 10.54 16.49 20.16
N VAL A 301 10.99 15.76 19.15
CA VAL A 301 11.52 14.40 19.27
C VAL A 301 13.05 14.29 19.10
N HIS A 302 13.74 15.44 19.07
CA HIS A 302 15.20 15.56 18.94
C HIS A 302 15.78 14.90 17.68
N GLU A 303 15.08 15.02 16.55
CA GLU A 303 15.54 14.58 15.25
C GLU A 303 16.03 15.74 14.38
N LYS A 304 16.76 15.42 13.30
CA LYS A 304 17.22 16.42 12.31
C LYS A 304 16.04 17.18 11.70
N GLN A 305 16.07 18.53 11.79
CA GLN A 305 14.98 19.41 11.34
C GLN A 305 15.07 19.69 9.83
N ASP A 306 14.90 18.69 8.98
CA ASP A 306 14.91 18.83 7.52
C ASP A 306 13.53 19.13 6.92
N GLY A 307 12.46 19.03 7.73
CA GLY A 307 11.08 19.28 7.30
C GLY A 307 10.47 18.12 6.52
N SER A 308 11.09 16.92 6.50
CA SER A 308 10.59 15.71 5.87
C SER A 308 10.19 14.69 6.95
N CYS A 309 8.93 14.26 6.94
CA CYS A 309 8.40 13.27 7.92
C CYS A 309 8.75 11.85 7.48
N GLY A 310 10.07 11.57 7.37
CA GLY A 310 10.57 10.25 7.02
C GLY A 310 10.55 9.26 8.19
N SER A 311 10.95 8.02 7.93
CA SER A 311 10.88 6.91 8.89
C SER A 311 11.54 7.22 10.24
N LYS A 312 12.68 7.91 10.27
CA LYS A 312 13.36 8.29 11.53
C LYS A 312 12.51 9.23 12.37
N THR A 313 11.96 10.28 11.74
CA THR A 313 11.06 11.23 12.40
C THR A 313 9.83 10.54 12.98
N VAL A 314 9.20 9.67 12.18
CA VAL A 314 8.01 8.93 12.63
C VAL A 314 8.35 7.96 13.76
N THR A 315 9.45 7.20 13.66
CA THR A 315 9.89 6.30 14.74
C THR A 315 10.13 7.05 16.05
N ALA A 316 10.80 8.19 15.98
CA ALA A 316 11.06 9.02 17.16
C ALA A 316 9.75 9.58 17.73
N PHE A 317 8.83 10.00 16.89
CA PHE A 317 7.51 10.48 17.34
C PHE A 317 6.67 9.36 17.99
N GLN A 318 6.67 8.15 17.42
CA GLN A 318 6.02 6.98 18.02
C GLN A 318 6.59 6.64 19.40
N ARG A 319 7.92 6.68 19.56
CA ARG A 319 8.58 6.51 20.88
C ARG A 319 8.16 7.58 21.86
N TRP A 320 8.11 8.83 21.42
CA TRP A 320 7.66 9.95 22.23
C TRP A 320 6.20 9.76 22.66
N LEU A 321 5.30 9.38 21.76
CA LEU A 321 3.89 9.10 22.07
C LEU A 321 3.74 7.98 23.10
N ASN A 322 4.48 6.88 22.98
CA ASN A 322 4.48 5.78 23.94
C ASN A 322 4.99 6.26 25.34
N ALA A 323 6.02 7.10 25.37
CA ALA A 323 6.51 7.68 26.60
C ALA A 323 5.45 8.59 27.27
N GLN A 324 4.74 9.42 26.48
CA GLN A 324 3.64 10.25 27.00
C GLN A 324 2.48 9.38 27.54
N LEU A 325 2.17 8.26 26.89
CA LEU A 325 1.15 7.34 27.37
C LEU A 325 1.53 6.77 28.75
N LYS A 326 2.78 6.28 28.90
CA LYS A 326 3.28 5.77 30.19
C LYS A 326 3.25 6.84 31.29
N ALA A 327 3.57 8.09 30.95
CA ALA A 327 3.51 9.19 31.91
C ALA A 327 2.08 9.52 32.36
N LYS A 328 1.09 9.41 31.44
CA LYS A 328 -0.34 9.60 31.76
C LYS A 328 -0.91 8.46 32.63
N SER A 329 -0.43 7.23 32.46
CA SER A 329 -0.91 6.06 33.22
C SER A 329 -0.38 6.00 34.66
N LYS A 330 0.59 6.87 35.02
CA LYS A 330 1.18 6.96 36.37
C LYS A 330 0.55 8.09 37.21
N LYS A 331 -0.32 8.91 36.61
CA LYS A 331 -1.09 9.95 37.29
C LYS A 331 -2.53 9.49 37.54
#